data_7bc3183398c6dd5872602c6362b32e16
#
_entry.id   7bc3183398c6dd5872602c6362b32e16
#
_cell.length_a   1.000
_cell.length_b   1.000
_cell.length_c   1.000
_cell.angle_alpha   90.00
_cell.angle_beta   90.00
_cell.angle_gamma   90.00
#
_symmetry.space_group_name_H-M   'P 1'
#
loop_
_entity.id
_entity.type
_entity.pdbx_description
1 polymer ?
#
loop_
_entity_poly.entity_id
_entity_poly.type
_entity_poly.pdbx_seq_one_letter_code
_entity_poly.pdbx_strand_id
1 'polypeptide(L)'
;MSWLWQAFAALGFVLVIATVLRDARLKLHKSADIKLVHRMDINFASDAELDLLPGIGPALAKEIILSRPYSTAQELDRVKGISKKMAARLLPLVKAGQGRRAADQ
;
A
#
# COMPACT_ATOMS: atom_id res chain seq x y z
N MET A 1 22.65 -39.08 32.28
CA MET A 1 21.37 -38.99 31.55
C MET A 1 20.74 -37.59 31.51
N SER A 2 21.16 -36.65 32.34
CA SER A 2 20.63 -35.26 32.34
C SER A 2 20.99 -34.44 31.12
N TRP A 3 22.10 -34.71 30.47
CA TRP A 3 22.56 -33.98 29.29
C TRP A 3 21.73 -34.28 28.02
N LEU A 4 21.18 -35.48 27.89
CA LEU A 4 20.28 -35.86 26.80
C LEU A 4 18.98 -35.06 26.83
N TRP A 5 18.43 -34.86 28.02
CA TRP A 5 17.23 -34.04 28.21
C TRP A 5 17.47 -32.57 27.87
N GLN A 6 18.64 -32.05 28.23
CA GLN A 6 19.04 -30.71 27.89
C GLN A 6 19.24 -30.53 26.37
N ALA A 7 19.79 -31.51 25.68
CA ALA A 7 19.94 -31.50 24.23
C ALA A 7 18.59 -31.56 23.52
N PHE A 8 17.64 -32.36 23.96
CA PHE A 8 16.29 -32.41 23.42
C PHE A 8 15.51 -31.12 23.66
N ALA A 9 15.62 -30.52 24.83
CA ALA A 9 14.99 -29.23 25.14
C ALA A 9 15.54 -28.10 24.28
N ALA A 10 16.86 -28.06 24.07
CA ALA A 10 17.49 -27.06 23.21
C ALA A 10 17.08 -27.21 21.73
N LEU A 11 17.01 -28.46 21.23
CA LEU A 11 16.57 -28.73 19.86
C LEU A 11 15.11 -28.35 19.65
N GLY A 12 14.21 -28.66 20.58
CA GLY A 12 12.80 -28.25 20.53
C GLY A 12 12.63 -26.76 20.56
N PHE A 13 13.44 -26.04 21.34
CA PHE A 13 13.40 -24.60 21.45
C PHE A 13 13.85 -23.92 20.13
N VAL A 14 14.88 -24.42 19.47
CA VAL A 14 15.35 -23.94 18.18
C VAL A 14 14.30 -24.15 17.09
N LEU A 15 13.63 -25.31 17.08
CA LEU A 15 12.55 -25.56 16.12
C LEU A 15 11.35 -24.64 16.30
N VAL A 16 10.96 -24.36 17.55
CA VAL A 16 9.86 -23.40 17.84
C VAL A 16 10.22 -21.98 17.40
N ILE A 17 11.43 -21.52 17.69
CA ILE A 17 11.89 -20.20 17.25
C ILE A 17 11.94 -20.12 15.72
N ALA A 18 12.43 -21.15 15.03
CA ALA A 18 12.49 -21.18 13.58
C ALA A 18 11.10 -21.09 12.94
N THR A 19 10.09 -21.78 13.48
CA THR A 19 8.70 -21.70 13.00
C THR A 19 8.08 -20.34 13.27
N VAL A 20 8.28 -19.76 14.44
CA VAL A 20 7.77 -18.41 14.78
C VAL A 20 8.39 -17.33 13.88
N LEU A 21 9.69 -17.39 13.64
CA LEU A 21 10.37 -16.46 12.75
C LEU A 21 9.91 -16.61 11.29
N ARG A 22 9.65 -17.82 10.85
CA ARG A 22 9.12 -18.10 9.52
C ARG A 22 7.72 -17.51 9.34
N ASP A 23 6.84 -17.67 10.31
CA ASP A 23 5.49 -17.09 10.31
C ASP A 23 5.52 -15.55 10.34
N ALA A 24 6.42 -14.96 11.12
CA ALA A 24 6.59 -13.51 11.15
C ALA A 24 7.05 -12.94 9.80
N ARG A 25 7.97 -13.62 9.12
CA ARG A 25 8.40 -13.24 7.75
C ARG A 25 7.27 -13.35 6.74
N LEU A 26 6.49 -14.42 6.79
CA LEU A 26 5.32 -14.60 5.90
C LEU A 26 4.27 -13.51 6.12
N LYS A 27 3.98 -13.14 7.36
CA LYS A 27 3.04 -12.06 7.67
C LYS A 27 3.53 -10.70 7.20
N LEU A 28 4.81 -10.39 7.36
CA LEU A 28 5.41 -9.14 6.89
C LEU A 28 5.41 -9.07 5.36
N HIS A 29 5.73 -10.14 4.67
CA HIS A 29 5.72 -10.21 3.22
C HIS A 29 4.31 -10.05 2.66
N LYS A 30 3.34 -10.74 3.24
CA LYS A 30 1.93 -10.63 2.87
C LYS A 30 1.36 -9.23 3.12
N SER A 31 1.77 -8.55 4.18
CA SER A 31 1.37 -7.17 4.45
C SER A 31 1.95 -6.19 3.44
N ALA A 32 3.19 -6.38 3.01
CA ALA A 32 3.82 -5.58 1.96
C ALA A 32 3.13 -5.79 0.61
N ASP A 33 2.81 -7.03 0.25
CA ASP A 33 2.08 -7.36 -0.98
C ASP A 33 0.67 -6.76 -0.98
N ILE A 34 -0.04 -6.81 0.15
CA ILE A 34 -1.36 -6.18 0.31
C ILE A 34 -1.27 -4.67 0.14
N LYS A 35 -0.24 -4.01 0.67
CA LYS A 35 -0.03 -2.58 0.45
C LYS A 35 0.21 -2.22 -1.01
N LEU A 36 0.93 -3.05 -1.76
CA LEU A 36 1.17 -2.86 -3.18
C LEU A 36 -0.08 -3.07 -4.03
N VAL A 37 -0.93 -4.03 -3.65
CA VAL A 37 -2.16 -4.36 -4.38
C VAL A 37 -3.30 -3.37 -4.07
N HIS A 38 -3.29 -2.76 -2.88
CA HIS A 38 -4.36 -1.86 -2.42
C HIS A 38 -4.03 -0.37 -2.55
N ARG A 39 -3.17 0.01 -3.48
CA ARG A 39 -3.04 1.43 -3.81
C ARG A 39 -4.35 1.94 -4.35
N MET A 40 -4.79 3.07 -3.81
CA MET A 40 -6.00 3.74 -4.26
C MET A 40 -5.86 4.23 -5.69
N ASP A 41 -6.81 3.87 -6.54
CA ASP A 41 -6.83 4.36 -7.92
C ASP A 41 -7.49 5.73 -7.99
N ILE A 42 -6.70 6.76 -8.29
CA ILE A 42 -7.18 8.14 -8.33
C ILE A 42 -8.18 8.42 -9.45
N ASN A 43 -8.26 7.57 -10.46
CA ASN A 43 -9.23 7.69 -11.53
C ASN A 43 -10.62 7.17 -11.14
N PHE A 44 -10.70 6.28 -10.14
CA PHE A 44 -11.93 5.60 -9.77
C PHE A 44 -12.33 5.77 -8.30
N ALA A 45 -11.42 6.30 -7.47
CA ALA A 45 -11.69 6.51 -6.05
C ALA A 45 -12.87 7.47 -5.83
N SER A 46 -13.69 7.17 -4.83
CA SER A 46 -14.77 8.05 -4.39
C SER A 46 -14.24 9.23 -3.58
N ASP A 47 -15.08 10.25 -3.38
CA ASP A 47 -14.79 11.39 -2.50
C ASP A 47 -14.33 10.93 -1.10
N ALA A 48 -15.08 9.99 -0.51
CA ALA A 48 -14.78 9.47 0.81
C ALA A 48 -13.44 8.72 0.88
N GLU A 49 -13.09 7.98 -0.17
CA GLU A 49 -11.81 7.30 -0.26
C GLU A 49 -10.66 8.28 -0.42
N LEU A 50 -10.82 9.30 -1.25
CA LEU A 50 -9.80 10.35 -1.44
C LEU A 50 -9.57 11.15 -0.16
N ASP A 51 -10.61 11.40 0.62
CA ASP A 51 -10.52 12.11 1.90
C ASP A 51 -9.70 11.35 2.95
N LEU A 52 -9.53 10.02 2.80
CA LEU A 52 -8.66 9.21 3.66
C LEU A 52 -7.17 9.45 3.40
N LEU A 53 -6.80 10.06 2.28
CA LEU A 53 -5.40 10.35 1.97
C LEU A 53 -4.88 11.48 2.88
N PRO A 54 -3.62 11.37 3.38
CA PRO A 54 -3.06 12.38 4.26
C PRO A 54 -2.96 13.73 3.55
N GLY A 55 -3.50 14.76 4.19
CA GLY A 55 -3.51 16.13 3.66
C GLY A 55 -4.59 16.42 2.63
N ILE A 56 -5.41 15.45 2.26
CA ILE A 56 -6.54 15.60 1.35
C ILE A 56 -7.82 15.77 2.16
N GLY A 57 -8.43 16.94 2.06
CA GLY A 57 -9.75 17.20 2.61
C GLY A 57 -10.84 17.14 1.52
N PRO A 58 -12.11 17.39 1.88
CA PRO A 58 -13.23 17.31 0.95
C PRO A 58 -13.08 18.21 -0.28
N ALA A 59 -12.52 19.40 -0.12
CA ALA A 59 -12.30 20.35 -1.21
C ALA A 59 -11.27 19.82 -2.22
N LEU A 60 -10.14 19.29 -1.73
CA LEU A 60 -9.11 18.70 -2.59
C LEU A 60 -9.56 17.40 -3.25
N ALA A 61 -10.35 16.59 -2.55
CA ALA A 61 -10.96 15.39 -3.12
C ALA A 61 -11.81 15.72 -4.33
N LYS A 62 -12.63 16.77 -4.27
CA LYS A 62 -13.42 17.26 -5.41
C LYS A 62 -12.54 17.73 -6.56
N GLU A 63 -11.48 18.49 -6.28
CA GLU A 63 -10.53 18.96 -7.30
C GLU A 63 -9.83 17.78 -8.00
N ILE A 64 -9.47 16.74 -7.26
CA ILE A 64 -8.91 15.51 -7.83
C ILE A 64 -9.90 14.86 -8.80
N ILE A 65 -11.16 14.76 -8.42
CA ILE A 65 -12.20 14.17 -9.26
C ILE A 65 -12.44 14.99 -10.52
N LEU A 66 -12.48 16.32 -10.40
CA LEU A 66 -12.69 17.22 -11.53
C LEU A 66 -11.54 17.19 -12.53
N SER A 67 -10.34 16.88 -12.09
CA SER A 67 -9.13 16.87 -12.94
C SER A 67 -8.86 15.50 -13.60
N ARG A 68 -9.76 14.52 -13.40
CA ARG A 68 -9.68 13.22 -14.08
C ARG A 68 -9.86 13.34 -15.59
N PRO A 69 -9.24 12.46 -16.41
CA PRO A 69 -8.43 11.29 -16.05
C PRO A 69 -6.94 11.62 -15.83
N TYR A 70 -6.27 10.76 -15.08
CA TYR A 70 -4.83 10.81 -14.85
C TYR A 70 -4.14 9.65 -15.58
N SER A 71 -3.10 9.97 -16.33
CA SER A 71 -2.26 8.94 -16.97
C SER A 71 -1.26 8.34 -16.00
N THR A 72 -0.78 9.14 -15.05
CA THR A 72 0.17 8.73 -14.02
C THR A 72 -0.20 9.36 -12.67
N ALA A 73 0.21 8.74 -11.57
CA ALA A 73 -0.02 9.27 -10.23
C ALA A 73 0.73 10.59 -9.98
N GLN A 74 1.85 10.81 -10.68
CA GLN A 74 2.62 12.06 -10.61
C GLN A 74 1.82 13.28 -11.08
N GLU A 75 0.82 13.08 -11.90
CA GLU A 75 -0.05 14.17 -12.39
C GLU A 75 -0.92 14.81 -11.31
N LEU A 76 -0.94 14.25 -10.09
CA LEU A 76 -1.60 14.90 -8.94
C LEU A 76 -1.02 16.29 -8.63
N ASP A 77 0.21 16.58 -9.00
CA ASP A 77 0.82 17.91 -8.82
C ASP A 77 0.15 19.00 -9.67
N ARG A 78 -0.61 18.64 -10.70
CA ARG A 78 -1.39 19.57 -11.54
C ARG A 78 -2.70 20.01 -10.87
N VAL A 79 -3.15 19.30 -9.86
CA VAL A 79 -4.39 19.60 -9.16
C VAL A 79 -4.22 20.88 -8.35
N LYS A 80 -5.17 21.80 -8.48
CA LYS A 80 -5.17 23.04 -7.72
C LYS A 80 -5.23 22.74 -6.21
N GLY A 81 -4.26 23.26 -5.47
CA GLY A 81 -4.13 23.03 -4.04
C GLY A 81 -3.20 21.88 -3.64
N ILE A 82 -2.72 21.09 -4.59
CA ILE A 82 -1.74 20.04 -4.34
C ILE A 82 -0.35 20.50 -4.80
N SER A 83 0.56 20.64 -3.85
CA SER A 83 1.96 20.95 -4.16
C SER A 83 2.71 19.71 -4.62
N LYS A 84 3.85 19.90 -5.30
CA LYS A 84 4.75 18.80 -5.68
C LYS A 84 5.17 17.95 -4.48
N LYS A 85 5.43 18.58 -3.35
CA LYS A 85 5.81 17.92 -2.10
C LYS A 85 4.66 17.06 -1.56
N MET A 86 3.44 17.55 -1.60
CA MET A 86 2.25 16.80 -1.20
C MET A 86 2.00 15.63 -2.15
N ALA A 87 2.07 15.85 -3.46
CA ALA A 87 1.94 14.80 -4.45
C ALA A 87 2.97 13.69 -4.23
N ALA A 88 4.22 14.02 -3.97
CA ALA A 88 5.28 13.06 -3.67
C ALA A 88 4.97 12.18 -2.45
N ARG A 89 4.34 12.74 -1.41
CA ARG A 89 3.89 11.98 -0.23
C ARG A 89 2.76 11.01 -0.54
N LEU A 90 1.93 11.33 -1.51
CA LEU A 90 0.79 10.50 -1.91
C LEU A 90 1.17 9.37 -2.86
N LEU A 91 2.28 9.50 -3.61
CA LEU A 91 2.69 8.50 -4.60
C LEU A 91 2.72 7.06 -4.10
N PRO A 92 3.23 6.76 -2.88
CA PRO A 92 3.23 5.39 -2.38
C PRO A 92 1.83 4.83 -2.10
N LEU A 93 0.83 5.69 -1.94
CA LEU A 93 -0.52 5.35 -1.52
C LEU A 93 -1.51 5.26 -2.68
N VAL A 94 -1.16 5.83 -3.82
CA VAL A 94 -2.04 5.96 -4.97
C VAL A 94 -1.46 5.35 -6.24
N LYS A 95 -2.32 5.02 -7.17
CA LYS A 95 -1.97 4.63 -8.53
C LYS A 95 -2.91 5.36 -9.48
N ALA A 96 -2.48 5.61 -10.70
CA ALA A 96 -3.37 5.92 -11.80
C ALA A 96 -3.57 4.60 -12.56
N GLY A 97 -4.72 3.98 -12.38
CA GLY A 97 -5.12 2.87 -13.22
C GLY A 97 -5.14 3.38 -14.64
N GLN A 98 -4.40 2.75 -15.51
CA GLN A 98 -4.62 2.96 -16.93
C GLN A 98 -6.06 2.52 -17.15
N GLY A 99 -6.94 3.50 -17.32
CA GLY A 99 -8.30 3.21 -17.75
C GLY A 99 -8.18 2.21 -18.87
N ARG A 100 -8.97 1.15 -18.84
CA ARG A 100 -9.03 0.20 -19.93
C ARG A 100 -8.93 0.99 -21.21
N ARG A 101 -7.78 0.95 -21.82
CA ARG A 101 -7.66 1.52 -23.15
C ARG A 101 -8.74 0.81 -23.95
N ALA A 102 -9.51 1.60 -24.69
CA ALA A 102 -10.49 1.08 -25.64
C ALA A 102 -9.90 0.11 -26.70
N ALA A 103 -8.73 -0.44 -26.42
CA ALA A 103 -8.02 -1.39 -27.26
C ALA A 103 -8.43 -2.85 -26.98
N ASP A 104 -9.31 -3.09 -26.01
CA ASP A 104 -9.90 -4.41 -25.75
C ASP A 104 -11.32 -4.52 -26.31
N GLN A 105 -11.61 -3.75 -27.31
CA GLN A 105 -12.84 -3.92 -28.10
C GLN A 105 -12.53 -4.60 -29.42
#